data_537fc816edb39e1070cbc97cc46c0062
#
_entry.id   537fc816edb39e1070cbc97cc46c0062
#
_cell.length_a   1.000
_cell.length_b   1.000
_cell.length_c   1.000
_cell.angle_alpha   90.00
_cell.angle_beta   90.00
_cell.angle_gamma   90.00
#
_symmetry.space_group_name_H-M   'P 1'
#
loop_
_entity.id
_entity.type
_entity.pdbx_description
1 polymer ?
#
loop_
_entity_poly.entity_id
_entity_poly.type
_entity_poly.pdbx_seq_one_letter_code
_entity_poly.pdbx_strand_id
1 'polypeptide(L)'
;LQEFYRDTVAGQLKEKFGYDNVMQVPRIEKITINMGLGEAVADKKVIEKAVGDMTKLAGQKPVVTKARKSVASFKIRDDYPIGAKVTLRRDRMYEFLDRLISIALPRVRDFRGISPKGFDGRGNFNLGVKEQIIFPEINYDEVDAIRGMDIAITTSAKSNEEGKALLEAFGFPFRER
;
A
#
# COMPACT_ATOMS: atom_id res chain seq x y z
N LEU A 1 4.30 -3.42 -15.19
CA LEU A 1 3.92 -2.00 -15.06
C LEU A 1 5.09 -1.02 -15.22
N GLN A 2 6.32 -1.44 -14.93
CA GLN A 2 7.49 -0.56 -15.09
C GLN A 2 7.71 -0.16 -16.56
N GLU A 3 7.62 -1.12 -17.47
CA GLU A 3 7.68 -0.85 -18.91
C GLU A 3 6.51 0.00 -19.37
N PHE A 4 5.31 -0.27 -18.87
CA PHE A 4 4.12 0.50 -19.16
C PHE A 4 4.27 1.97 -18.73
N TYR A 5 4.88 2.23 -17.58
CA TYR A 5 5.21 3.59 -17.15
C TYR A 5 6.15 4.27 -18.15
N ARG A 6 7.24 3.61 -18.49
CA ARG A 6 8.25 4.15 -19.42
C ARG A 6 7.67 4.48 -20.79
N ASP A 7 6.91 3.54 -21.35
CA ASP A 7 6.48 3.58 -22.75
C ASP A 7 5.19 4.39 -22.96
N THR A 8 4.33 4.46 -21.95
CA THR A 8 2.99 5.03 -22.10
C THR A 8 2.68 6.13 -21.09
N VAL A 9 2.79 5.85 -19.80
CA VAL A 9 2.34 6.74 -18.73
C VAL A 9 3.15 8.03 -18.71
N ALA A 10 4.47 7.95 -18.80
CA ALA A 10 5.34 9.12 -18.79
C ALA A 10 5.02 10.10 -19.91
N GLY A 11 4.78 9.58 -21.12
CA GLY A 11 4.40 10.40 -22.28
C GLY A 11 3.05 11.06 -22.10
N GLN A 12 2.05 10.34 -21.63
CA GLN A 12 0.71 10.86 -21.38
C GLN A 12 0.71 11.98 -20.34
N LEU A 13 1.43 11.82 -19.25
CA LEU A 13 1.53 12.83 -18.20
C LEU A 13 2.29 14.06 -18.67
N LYS A 14 3.35 13.86 -19.46
CA LYS A 14 4.12 14.97 -20.05
C LYS A 14 3.23 15.85 -20.92
N GLU A 15 2.40 15.26 -21.75
CA GLU A 15 1.46 15.99 -22.59
C GLU A 15 0.37 16.70 -21.76
N LYS A 16 -0.21 15.99 -20.79
CA LYS A 16 -1.31 16.50 -19.97
C LYS A 16 -0.91 17.72 -19.14
N PHE A 17 0.28 17.69 -18.53
CA PHE A 17 0.75 18.76 -17.64
C PHE A 17 1.77 19.70 -18.27
N GLY A 18 2.20 19.44 -19.50
CA GLY A 18 3.13 20.30 -20.23
C GLY A 18 4.53 20.35 -19.64
N TYR A 19 5.05 19.24 -19.12
CA TYR A 19 6.41 19.20 -18.58
C TYR A 19 7.47 19.41 -19.66
N ASP A 20 8.47 20.23 -19.36
CA ASP A 20 9.58 20.51 -20.28
C ASP A 20 10.58 19.36 -20.35
N ASN A 21 10.76 18.63 -19.26
CA ASN A 21 11.73 17.56 -19.14
C ASN A 21 11.06 16.27 -18.62
N VAL A 22 11.44 15.13 -19.16
CA VAL A 22 11.01 13.80 -18.72
C VAL A 22 11.26 13.59 -17.22
N MET A 23 12.31 14.18 -16.66
CA MET A 23 12.62 14.06 -15.23
C MET A 23 11.62 14.79 -14.32
N GLN A 24 10.79 15.67 -14.86
CA GLN A 24 9.72 16.35 -14.11
C GLN A 24 8.44 15.51 -14.00
N VAL A 25 8.29 14.49 -14.83
CA VAL A 25 7.11 13.63 -14.85
C VAL A 25 7.01 12.87 -13.52
N PRO A 26 5.85 12.88 -12.85
CA PRO A 26 5.66 12.13 -11.62
C PRO A 26 5.91 10.63 -11.81
N ARG A 27 6.49 10.02 -10.80
CA ARG A 27 6.72 8.57 -10.75
C ARG A 27 6.40 8.03 -9.37
N ILE A 28 6.10 6.75 -9.30
CA ILE A 28 5.95 6.07 -8.02
C ILE A 28 7.33 5.76 -7.46
N GLU A 29 7.62 6.22 -6.25
CA GLU A 29 8.91 6.02 -5.60
C GLU A 29 8.97 4.77 -4.74
N LYS A 30 7.93 4.54 -3.95
CA LYS A 30 7.81 3.37 -3.07
C LYS A 30 6.37 3.10 -2.69
N ILE A 31 6.10 1.87 -2.27
CA ILE A 31 4.85 1.47 -1.64
C ILE A 31 5.19 0.89 -0.27
N THR A 32 4.59 1.43 0.77
CA THR A 32 4.76 0.95 2.14
C THR A 32 3.48 0.29 2.60
N ILE A 33 3.58 -0.95 3.07
CA ILE A 33 2.46 -1.69 3.62
C ILE A 33 2.67 -1.78 5.13
N ASN A 34 1.69 -1.39 5.92
CA ASN A 34 1.74 -1.43 7.36
C ASN A 34 0.54 -2.18 7.95
N MET A 35 0.80 -3.07 8.89
CA MET A 35 -0.22 -3.69 9.73
C MET A 35 -0.04 -3.26 11.16
N GLY A 36 -1.06 -2.61 11.74
CA GLY A 36 -1.12 -2.35 13.18
C GLY A 36 -1.65 -3.59 13.90
N LEU A 37 -0.88 -4.11 14.84
CA LEU A 37 -1.16 -5.36 15.54
C LEU A 37 -1.31 -5.12 17.05
N GLY A 38 -2.31 -4.35 17.45
CA GLY A 38 -2.60 -4.08 18.86
C GLY A 38 -2.93 -5.37 19.65
N GLU A 39 -3.44 -6.38 18.98
CA GLU A 39 -3.73 -7.70 19.56
C GLU A 39 -2.48 -8.45 20.02
N ALA A 40 -1.31 -8.12 19.48
CA ALA A 40 -0.04 -8.74 19.86
C ALA A 40 0.34 -8.52 21.31
N VAL A 41 -0.25 -7.52 21.97
CA VAL A 41 -0.10 -7.27 23.41
C VAL A 41 -0.62 -8.47 24.23
N ALA A 42 -1.72 -9.07 23.79
CA ALA A 42 -2.34 -10.23 24.43
C ALA A 42 -1.77 -11.57 23.91
N ASP A 43 -1.39 -11.63 22.63
CA ASP A 43 -0.92 -12.84 21.98
C ASP A 43 0.23 -12.54 21.01
N LYS A 44 1.44 -12.95 21.38
CA LYS A 44 2.66 -12.74 20.58
C LYS A 44 2.66 -13.54 19.27
N LYS A 45 1.89 -14.61 19.16
CA LYS A 45 1.79 -15.40 17.93
C LYS A 45 1.15 -14.64 16.78
N VAL A 46 0.36 -13.61 17.08
CA VAL A 46 -0.25 -12.72 16.08
C VAL A 46 0.83 -12.06 15.21
N ILE A 47 1.95 -11.66 15.80
CA ILE A 47 3.08 -11.06 15.05
C ILE A 47 3.64 -12.04 14.03
N GLU A 48 3.89 -13.29 14.42
CA GLU A 48 4.45 -14.30 13.51
C GLU A 48 3.53 -14.57 12.32
N LYS A 49 2.22 -14.68 12.58
CA LYS A 49 1.22 -14.91 11.55
C LYS A 49 1.09 -13.73 10.60
N ALA A 50 1.06 -12.51 11.13
CA ALA A 50 1.01 -11.30 10.32
C ALA A 50 2.27 -11.11 9.46
N VAL A 51 3.45 -11.37 10.01
CA VAL A 51 4.71 -11.35 9.27
C VAL A 51 4.70 -12.41 8.15
N GLY A 52 4.17 -13.59 8.40
CA GLY A 52 4.00 -14.63 7.40
C GLY A 52 3.10 -14.18 6.24
N ASP A 53 1.95 -13.60 6.54
CA ASP A 53 1.03 -13.08 5.53
C ASP A 53 1.66 -11.96 4.71
N MET A 54 2.29 -10.98 5.37
CA MET A 54 2.96 -9.89 4.69
C MET A 54 4.12 -10.35 3.82
N THR A 55 4.86 -11.35 4.25
CA THR A 55 5.94 -11.94 3.44
C THR A 55 5.39 -12.54 2.16
N LYS A 56 4.27 -13.22 2.22
CA LYS A 56 3.61 -13.81 1.04
C LYS A 56 3.16 -12.75 0.05
N LEU A 57 2.48 -11.71 0.53
CA LEU A 57 1.94 -10.69 -0.39
C LEU A 57 2.98 -9.69 -0.88
N ALA A 58 4.00 -9.42 -0.11
CA ALA A 58 5.04 -8.44 -0.47
C ALA A 58 6.22 -9.05 -1.25
N GLY A 59 6.44 -10.34 -1.10
CA GLY A 59 7.60 -11.02 -1.69
C GLY A 59 8.92 -10.75 -0.98
N GLN A 60 8.90 -10.07 0.17
CA GLN A 60 10.06 -9.82 1.01
C GLN A 60 9.65 -9.79 2.49
N LYS A 61 10.60 -10.03 3.38
CA LYS A 61 10.34 -10.08 4.81
C LYS A 61 10.07 -8.68 5.37
N PRO A 62 8.94 -8.48 6.07
CA PRO A 62 8.66 -7.21 6.72
C PRO A 62 9.49 -7.00 7.99
N VAL A 63 9.58 -5.75 8.40
CA VAL A 63 10.19 -5.36 9.67
C VAL A 63 9.11 -5.29 10.74
N VAL A 64 9.37 -5.92 11.88
CA VAL A 64 8.49 -5.82 13.05
C VAL A 64 8.69 -4.45 13.70
N THR A 65 7.61 -3.70 13.85
CA THR A 65 7.63 -2.39 14.50
C THR A 65 7.37 -2.53 15.99
N LYS A 66 8.12 -1.78 16.79
CA LYS A 66 8.06 -1.85 18.25
C LYS A 66 7.54 -0.53 18.84
N ALA A 67 6.89 -0.63 19.99
CA ALA A 67 6.42 0.55 20.71
C ALA A 67 7.59 1.42 21.16
N ARG A 68 7.47 2.74 20.95
CA ARG A 68 8.48 3.71 21.37
C ARG A 68 8.34 4.11 22.82
N LYS A 69 7.11 4.10 23.33
CA LYS A 69 6.78 4.51 24.69
C LYS A 69 5.80 3.55 25.34
N SER A 70 5.94 3.38 26.64
CA SER A 70 4.98 2.66 27.44
C SER A 70 3.69 3.48 27.59
N VAL A 71 2.54 2.87 27.32
CA VAL A 71 1.23 3.46 27.51
C VAL A 71 0.37 2.49 28.31
N ALA A 72 0.11 2.82 29.57
CA ALA A 72 -0.59 1.94 30.50
C ALA A 72 -2.03 1.64 30.08
N SER A 73 -2.75 2.62 29.50
CA SER A 73 -4.13 2.45 29.03
C SER A 73 -4.26 1.44 27.88
N PHE A 74 -3.20 1.27 27.07
CA PHE A 74 -3.15 0.28 26.01
C PHE A 74 -2.37 -0.97 26.40
N LYS A 75 -1.91 -1.09 27.65
CA LYS A 75 -1.10 -2.21 28.15
C LYS A 75 0.18 -2.44 27.35
N ILE A 76 0.78 -1.37 26.83
CA ILE A 76 1.98 -1.38 26.00
C ILE A 76 3.18 -0.97 26.82
N ARG A 77 4.27 -1.73 26.71
CA ARG A 77 5.60 -1.37 27.26
C ARG A 77 6.54 -1.01 26.12
N ASP A 78 7.64 -0.35 26.46
CA ASP A 78 8.70 -0.05 25.50
C ASP A 78 9.19 -1.33 24.83
N ASP A 79 9.51 -1.23 23.54
CA ASP A 79 9.98 -2.35 22.71
C ASP A 79 9.00 -3.52 22.51
N TYR A 80 7.73 -3.37 22.89
CA TYR A 80 6.72 -4.38 22.53
C TYR A 80 6.48 -4.39 21.03
N PRO A 81 6.47 -5.56 20.38
CA PRO A 81 6.08 -5.66 18.97
C PRO A 81 4.60 -5.34 18.83
N ILE A 82 4.28 -4.28 18.07
CA ILE A 82 2.92 -3.77 17.90
C ILE A 82 2.47 -3.71 16.45
N GLY A 83 3.34 -4.04 15.53
CA GLY A 83 3.01 -4.00 14.12
C GLY A 83 4.08 -4.59 13.23
N ALA A 84 3.83 -4.56 11.95
CA ALA A 84 4.79 -4.95 10.92
C ALA A 84 4.64 -4.03 9.72
N LYS A 85 5.75 -3.69 9.08
CA LYS A 85 5.74 -2.90 7.85
C LYS A 85 6.76 -3.43 6.85
N VAL A 86 6.48 -3.18 5.58
CA VAL A 86 7.39 -3.49 4.49
C VAL A 86 7.38 -2.34 3.49
N THR A 87 8.55 -1.98 2.97
CA THR A 87 8.70 -0.97 1.93
C THR A 87 9.11 -1.65 0.64
N LEU A 88 8.31 -1.48 -0.40
CA LEU A 88 8.53 -2.04 -1.73
C LEU A 88 9.02 -0.96 -2.68
N ARG A 89 10.06 -1.28 -3.44
CA ARG A 89 10.65 -0.38 -4.44
C ARG A 89 10.92 -1.13 -5.72
N ARG A 90 11.01 -0.41 -6.85
CA ARG A 90 11.37 -0.96 -8.16
C ARG A 90 10.46 -2.13 -8.58
N ASP A 91 11.03 -3.25 -8.99
CA ASP A 91 10.28 -4.38 -9.55
C ASP A 91 9.22 -4.93 -8.60
N ARG A 92 9.55 -5.12 -7.33
CA ARG A 92 8.60 -5.62 -6.33
C ARG A 92 7.45 -4.66 -6.09
N MET A 93 7.72 -3.37 -6.13
CA MET A 93 6.71 -2.32 -6.01
C MET A 93 5.71 -2.40 -7.18
N TYR A 94 6.20 -2.49 -8.42
CA TYR A 94 5.35 -2.57 -9.60
C TYR A 94 4.58 -3.89 -9.67
N GLU A 95 5.19 -5.00 -9.29
CA GLU A 95 4.49 -6.29 -9.20
C GLU A 95 3.35 -6.24 -8.18
N PHE A 96 3.61 -5.67 -7.02
CA PHE A 96 2.59 -5.51 -5.98
C PHE A 96 1.46 -4.59 -6.45
N LEU A 97 1.79 -3.47 -7.07
CA LEU A 97 0.81 -2.52 -7.60
C LEU A 97 -0.08 -3.18 -8.65
N ASP A 98 0.51 -3.95 -9.55
CA ASP A 98 -0.23 -4.69 -10.58
C ASP A 98 -1.24 -5.66 -9.96
N ARG A 99 -0.81 -6.48 -9.02
CA ARG A 99 -1.69 -7.41 -8.30
C ARG A 99 -2.77 -6.67 -7.50
N LEU A 100 -2.44 -5.57 -6.88
CA LEU A 100 -3.39 -4.74 -6.15
C LEU A 100 -4.51 -4.24 -7.06
N ILE A 101 -4.16 -3.65 -8.19
CA ILE A 101 -5.11 -3.06 -9.14
C ILE A 101 -5.92 -4.15 -9.87
N SER A 102 -5.25 -5.18 -10.37
CA SER A 102 -5.85 -6.16 -11.28
C SER A 102 -6.62 -7.27 -10.57
N ILE A 103 -6.19 -7.66 -9.37
CA ILE A 103 -6.70 -8.84 -8.68
C ILE A 103 -7.28 -8.51 -7.31
N ALA A 104 -6.53 -7.83 -6.46
CA ALA A 104 -6.92 -7.63 -5.06
C ALA A 104 -8.09 -6.66 -4.88
N LEU A 105 -8.02 -5.48 -5.44
CA LEU A 105 -9.08 -4.48 -5.30
C LEU A 105 -10.44 -4.94 -5.85
N PRO A 106 -10.52 -5.62 -7.02
CA PRO A 106 -11.80 -6.17 -7.47
C PRO A 106 -12.42 -7.23 -6.55
N ARG A 107 -11.62 -7.84 -5.68
CA ARG A 107 -12.09 -8.83 -4.70
C ARG A 107 -12.61 -8.21 -3.39
N VAL A 108 -12.46 -6.92 -3.21
CA VAL A 108 -13.01 -6.22 -2.05
C VAL A 108 -14.53 -6.34 -2.08
N ARG A 109 -15.11 -6.73 -0.94
CA ARG A 109 -16.57 -6.90 -0.82
C ARG A 109 -17.27 -5.57 -1.06
N ASP A 110 -18.30 -5.58 -1.92
CA ASP A 110 -19.06 -4.39 -2.33
C ASP A 110 -18.19 -3.27 -2.88
N PHE A 111 -17.16 -3.64 -3.66
CA PHE A 111 -16.21 -2.68 -4.21
C PHE A 111 -16.88 -1.73 -5.20
N ARG A 112 -16.82 -0.44 -4.92
CA ARG A 112 -17.41 0.65 -5.73
C ARG A 112 -16.38 1.68 -6.18
N GLY A 113 -15.11 1.32 -6.17
CA GLY A 113 -14.00 2.22 -6.43
C GLY A 113 -13.35 2.76 -5.16
N ILE A 114 -12.20 3.39 -5.33
CA ILE A 114 -11.39 3.94 -4.24
C ILE A 114 -11.67 5.43 -4.11
N SER A 115 -11.88 5.92 -2.89
CA SER A 115 -12.06 7.35 -2.63
C SER A 115 -10.81 8.14 -2.99
N PRO A 116 -10.91 9.22 -3.78
CA PRO A 116 -9.76 10.07 -4.09
C PRO A 116 -9.33 10.98 -2.92
N LYS A 117 -9.99 10.88 -1.77
CA LYS A 117 -9.68 11.69 -0.58
C LYS A 117 -8.44 11.23 0.19
N GLY A 118 -7.82 10.12 -0.20
CA GLY A 118 -6.64 9.56 0.47
C GLY A 118 -5.32 10.28 0.15
N PHE A 119 -5.33 11.34 -0.64
CA PHE A 119 -4.12 12.11 -0.94
C PHE A 119 -3.73 13.03 0.22
N ASP A 120 -2.43 13.19 0.43
CA ASP A 120 -1.86 13.94 1.56
C ASP A 120 -1.64 15.44 1.30
N GLY A 121 -1.99 15.95 0.13
CA GLY A 121 -1.72 17.32 -0.32
C GLY A 121 -0.46 17.45 -1.18
N ARG A 122 0.38 16.43 -1.23
CA ARG A 122 1.66 16.39 -1.96
C ARG A 122 1.74 15.30 -3.02
N GLY A 123 0.59 14.72 -3.39
CA GLY A 123 0.52 13.68 -4.40
C GLY A 123 0.78 12.26 -3.89
N ASN A 124 0.98 12.04 -2.61
CA ASN A 124 1.07 10.72 -2.02
C ASN A 124 -0.32 10.22 -1.66
N PHE A 125 -0.55 8.92 -1.82
CA PHE A 125 -1.86 8.32 -1.62
C PHE A 125 -1.82 7.24 -0.56
N ASN A 126 -2.82 7.24 0.32
CA ASN A 126 -2.99 6.23 1.35
C ASN A 126 -4.35 5.56 1.19
N LEU A 127 -4.37 4.24 1.30
CA LEU A 127 -5.61 3.48 1.32
C LEU A 127 -5.58 2.42 2.42
N GLY A 128 -6.72 2.19 3.05
CA GLY A 128 -6.91 1.12 4.01
C GLY A 128 -7.57 -0.08 3.35
N VAL A 129 -7.00 -1.27 3.57
CA VAL A 129 -7.57 -2.55 3.18
C VAL A 129 -8.02 -3.25 4.45
N LYS A 130 -9.30 -3.63 4.53
CA LYS A 130 -9.87 -4.24 5.74
C LYS A 130 -9.52 -5.71 5.90
N GLU A 131 -9.25 -6.40 4.80
CA GLU A 131 -9.07 -7.84 4.77
C GLU A 131 -7.86 -8.23 3.92
N GLN A 132 -6.88 -8.92 4.52
CA GLN A 132 -5.72 -9.42 3.78
C GLN A 132 -6.08 -10.53 2.77
N ILE A 133 -7.23 -11.15 2.94
CA ILE A 133 -7.68 -12.27 2.08
C ILE A 133 -8.02 -11.87 0.64
N ILE A 134 -8.07 -10.57 0.35
CA ILE A 134 -8.26 -10.09 -1.03
C ILE A 134 -7.06 -10.40 -1.92
N PHE A 135 -5.89 -10.62 -1.35
CA PHE A 135 -4.69 -10.96 -2.09
C PHE A 135 -4.65 -12.45 -2.41
N PRO A 136 -4.34 -12.84 -3.67
CA PRO A 136 -4.35 -14.25 -4.08
C PRO A 136 -3.27 -15.09 -3.41
N GLU A 137 -2.21 -14.47 -2.91
CA GLU A 137 -1.12 -15.14 -2.21
C GLU A 137 -1.52 -15.63 -0.82
N ILE A 138 -2.61 -15.09 -0.26
CA ILE A 138 -3.12 -15.47 1.05
C ILE A 138 -4.17 -16.55 0.87
N ASN A 139 -3.92 -17.73 1.47
CA ASN A 139 -4.90 -18.80 1.48
C ASN A 139 -5.90 -18.61 2.61
N TYR A 140 -7.18 -18.43 2.26
CA TYR A 140 -8.25 -18.23 3.23
C TYR A 140 -8.31 -19.32 4.30
N ASP A 141 -8.08 -20.58 3.92
CA ASP A 141 -8.15 -21.71 4.83
C ASP A 141 -7.03 -21.73 5.88
N GLU A 142 -5.91 -21.06 5.60
CA GLU A 142 -4.77 -20.96 6.51
C GLU A 142 -4.79 -19.73 7.41
N VAL A 143 -5.74 -18.82 7.18
CA VAL A 143 -5.84 -17.56 7.92
C VAL A 143 -6.55 -17.80 9.25
N ASP A 144 -5.88 -17.42 10.34
CA ASP A 144 -6.43 -17.50 11.69
C ASP A 144 -7.40 -16.36 12.03
N ALA A 145 -7.15 -15.19 11.48
CA ALA A 145 -7.98 -13.99 11.68
C ALA A 145 -7.87 -13.06 10.50
N ILE A 146 -8.96 -12.32 10.24
CA ILE A 146 -8.96 -11.25 9.23
C ILE A 146 -8.22 -10.04 9.80
N ARG A 147 -7.24 -9.54 9.06
CA ARG A 147 -6.45 -8.37 9.42
C ARG A 147 -6.48 -7.34 8.33
N GLY A 148 -6.64 -6.08 8.74
CA GLY A 148 -6.51 -4.96 7.84
C GLY A 148 -5.07 -4.51 7.70
N MET A 149 -4.81 -3.69 6.67
CA MET A 149 -3.53 -3.08 6.43
C MET A 149 -3.69 -1.69 5.83
N ASP A 150 -2.68 -0.86 6.00
CA ASP A 150 -2.59 0.44 5.34
C ASP A 150 -1.54 0.36 4.25
N ILE A 151 -1.91 0.84 3.07
CA ILE A 151 -1.02 0.90 1.91
C ILE A 151 -0.77 2.36 1.58
N ALA A 152 0.49 2.78 1.66
CA ALA A 152 0.93 4.12 1.34
C ALA A 152 1.73 4.10 0.03
N ILE A 153 1.25 4.84 -0.97
CA ILE A 153 1.93 5.00 -2.26
C ILE A 153 2.61 6.35 -2.27
N THR A 154 3.93 6.36 -2.25
CA THR A 154 4.74 7.57 -2.29
C THR A 154 5.14 7.87 -3.72
N THR A 155 4.86 9.10 -4.17
CA THR A 155 5.16 9.55 -5.52
C THR A 155 6.09 10.75 -5.51
N SER A 156 6.66 11.09 -6.66
CA SER A 156 7.41 12.33 -6.85
C SER A 156 6.55 13.50 -7.29
N ALA A 157 5.23 13.34 -7.35
CA ALA A 157 4.29 14.40 -7.69
C ALA A 157 4.35 15.54 -6.67
N LYS A 158 4.10 16.75 -7.14
CA LYS A 158 4.09 17.97 -6.31
C LYS A 158 2.71 18.34 -5.82
N SER A 159 1.66 17.80 -6.44
CA SER A 159 0.26 18.10 -6.12
C SER A 159 -0.58 16.84 -6.17
N ASN A 160 -1.76 16.89 -5.55
CA ASN A 160 -2.71 15.78 -5.59
C ASN A 160 -3.22 15.50 -6.99
N GLU A 161 -3.38 16.52 -7.84
CA GLU A 161 -3.81 16.36 -9.24
C GLU A 161 -2.81 15.52 -10.03
N GLU A 162 -1.52 15.82 -9.89
CA GLU A 162 -0.45 15.06 -10.55
C GLU A 162 -0.39 13.62 -10.03
N GLY A 163 -0.49 13.44 -8.72
CA GLY A 163 -0.51 12.11 -8.10
C GLY A 163 -1.71 11.28 -8.54
N LYS A 164 -2.89 11.89 -8.59
CA LYS A 164 -4.11 11.22 -9.05
C LYS A 164 -4.00 10.81 -10.52
N ALA A 165 -3.52 11.70 -11.37
CA ALA A 165 -3.33 11.41 -12.78
C ALA A 165 -2.33 10.27 -13.01
N LEU A 166 -1.26 10.23 -12.23
CA LEU A 166 -0.28 9.14 -12.26
C LEU A 166 -0.93 7.79 -11.94
N LEU A 167 -1.68 7.71 -10.86
CA LEU A 167 -2.33 6.46 -10.45
C LEU A 167 -3.45 6.05 -11.40
N GLU A 168 -4.25 7.00 -11.90
CA GLU A 168 -5.27 6.71 -12.92
C GLU A 168 -4.66 6.15 -14.21
N ALA A 169 -3.51 6.65 -14.61
CA ALA A 169 -2.82 6.16 -15.80
C ALA A 169 -2.37 4.70 -15.65
N PHE A 170 -2.11 4.24 -14.44
CA PHE A 170 -1.85 2.81 -14.15
C PHE A 170 -3.13 1.96 -14.06
N GLY A 171 -4.30 2.58 -14.12
CA GLY A 171 -5.58 1.88 -14.02
C GLY A 171 -6.14 1.82 -12.60
N PHE A 172 -5.68 2.67 -11.69
CA PHE A 172 -6.17 2.71 -10.31
C PHE A 172 -7.65 3.12 -10.29
N PRO A 173 -8.53 2.33 -9.67
CA PRO A 173 -9.97 2.49 -9.81
C PRO A 173 -10.55 3.53 -8.84
N PHE A 174 -10.32 4.80 -9.07
CA PHE A 174 -10.92 5.86 -8.27
C PHE A 174 -12.43 5.96 -8.53
N ARG A 175 -13.18 6.25 -7.48
CA ARG A 175 -14.59 6.56 -7.60
C ARG A 175 -14.79 7.90 -8.31
N GLU A 176 -15.75 7.95 -9.20
CA GLU A 176 -16.31 9.20 -9.69
C GLU A 176 -17.18 9.82 -8.57
N ARG A 177 -17.23 11.15 -8.50
CA ARG A 177 -18.04 11.85 -7.49
C ARG A 177 -19.53 11.75 -7.79
#